data_e2a86b8e051aaaffdd9c851facb1428c
#
_entry.id   e2a86b8e051aaaffdd9c851facb1428c
#
_cell.length_a   1.000
_cell.length_b   1.000
_cell.length_c   1.000
_cell.angle_alpha   90.00
_cell.angle_beta   90.00
_cell.angle_gamma   90.00
#
_symmetry.space_group_name_H-M   'P 1'
#
loop_
_entity.id
_entity.type
_entity.pdbx_description
1 polymer ?
#
loop_
_entity_poly.entity_id
_entity_poly.type
_entity_poly.pdbx_seq_one_letter_code
_entity_poly.pdbx_strand_id
1 'polypeptide(L)'
;MISLRKLAAGSLAAVLAFSMAACGSDSTDSSADSTSGKVVKVDEKSAKATSLADFGTMDDLVAAAEKEGQLNVIALPHNWSNYGEVINGFKKKYPKIKINEQNPNASSKEEVDAGKTNKGTDAAPDVYDLGLAVASTSTDNFASYKVQAWDKIPDTAKDADGAYYADYTGIMSVGWNADKYGDISSLDDLLDPKFAGTVALNGKPAEAGAAFNGYLLANQLAGGDINNLQPGLDYFKKLKEAGNLTTVDVTNGTIDSGQTGVVFDWTYNQASYKKELKDKGVNWKYKTFPKAQVVSYYNQAINKDA
;
A
#
# COMPACT_ATOMS: atom_id res chain seq x y z
N MET A 1 -17.70 -57.66 -12.02
CA MET A 1 -16.69 -58.23 -12.95
C MET A 1 -15.63 -57.18 -13.14
N ILE A 2 -14.49 -57.30 -12.45
CA ILE A 2 -13.13 -57.56 -12.95
C ILE A 2 -12.63 -56.38 -13.82
N SER A 3 -11.53 -55.67 -13.55
CA SER A 3 -10.23 -56.10 -12.99
C SER A 3 -9.34 -54.90 -12.62
N LEU A 4 -8.58 -55.10 -11.55
CA LEU A 4 -7.37 -54.36 -11.19
C LEU A 4 -6.29 -54.46 -12.27
N ARG A 5 -5.46 -53.38 -12.42
CA ARG A 5 -4.02 -53.59 -12.64
C ARG A 5 -3.20 -52.48 -11.95
N LYS A 6 -2.38 -52.90 -10.99
CA LYS A 6 -1.25 -52.24 -10.36
C LYS A 6 -0.04 -52.29 -11.29
N LEU A 7 0.83 -51.30 -11.21
CA LEU A 7 2.29 -51.35 -11.42
C LEU A 7 2.85 -50.07 -10.81
N ALA A 8 3.51 -50.02 -9.72
CA ALA A 8 4.81 -50.44 -9.19
C ALA A 8 5.96 -49.55 -9.70
N ALA A 9 6.42 -48.72 -8.79
CA ALA A 9 7.77 -48.44 -8.28
C ALA A 9 8.92 -48.17 -9.28
N GLY A 10 9.66 -47.14 -8.96
CA GLY A 10 11.00 -46.87 -9.49
C GLY A 10 11.67 -45.69 -8.82
N SER A 11 12.29 -45.92 -7.67
CA SER A 11 13.21 -45.03 -6.98
C SER A 11 14.50 -44.85 -7.80
N LEU A 12 15.03 -43.65 -7.93
CA LEU A 12 16.46 -43.44 -8.16
C LEU A 12 16.94 -42.19 -7.42
N ALA A 13 17.59 -42.39 -6.30
CA ALA A 13 18.48 -41.44 -5.64
C ALA A 13 19.79 -41.41 -6.41
N ALA A 14 20.26 -40.25 -6.79
CA ALA A 14 21.64 -40.04 -7.22
C ALA A 14 22.26 -38.93 -6.37
N VAL A 15 23.05 -39.33 -5.40
CA VAL A 15 24.04 -38.55 -4.68
C VAL A 15 25.23 -38.37 -5.61
N LEU A 16 25.63 -37.12 -5.89
CA LEU A 16 26.92 -36.81 -6.49
C LEU A 16 27.61 -35.75 -5.62
N ALA A 17 28.50 -36.27 -4.80
CA ALA A 17 29.60 -35.50 -4.21
C ALA A 17 30.66 -35.28 -5.28
N PHE A 18 31.09 -34.05 -5.49
CA PHE A 18 32.35 -33.76 -6.17
C PHE A 18 33.24 -32.85 -5.34
N SER A 19 34.40 -33.39 -5.09
CA SER A 19 35.52 -32.83 -4.39
C SER A 19 36.23 -31.70 -5.13
N MET A 20 36.82 -30.79 -4.37
CA MET A 20 37.75 -29.74 -4.79
C MET A 20 38.96 -30.30 -5.54
N ALA A 21 39.38 -29.59 -6.58
CA ALA A 21 40.77 -29.48 -6.96
C ALA A 21 41.03 -28.09 -7.57
N ALA A 22 42.02 -27.39 -7.03
CA ALA A 22 42.52 -26.11 -7.47
C ALA A 22 43.47 -26.28 -8.66
N CYS A 23 43.51 -25.28 -9.55
CA CYS A 23 44.65 -24.59 -10.12
C CYS A 23 44.45 -24.12 -11.55
N GLY A 24 44.58 -22.81 -11.75
CA GLY A 24 45.46 -22.27 -12.80
C GLY A 24 44.83 -21.73 -14.06
N SER A 25 44.82 -20.41 -14.15
CA SER A 25 45.13 -19.52 -15.29
C SER A 25 44.18 -19.39 -16.50
N ASP A 26 43.78 -18.11 -16.63
CA ASP A 26 43.64 -17.25 -17.81
C ASP A 26 42.37 -17.31 -18.69
N SER A 27 41.74 -16.13 -18.62
CA SER A 27 41.07 -15.29 -19.67
C SER A 27 39.89 -15.90 -20.45
N THR A 28 38.73 -15.35 -20.23
CA THR A 28 37.94 -14.38 -21.02
C THR A 28 36.53 -14.25 -20.52
N ASP A 29 36.23 -13.05 -20.18
CA ASP A 29 34.98 -12.28 -20.15
C ASP A 29 33.66 -12.99 -20.52
N SER A 30 32.76 -13.10 -19.54
CA SER A 30 31.33 -12.90 -19.70
C SER A 30 30.72 -12.64 -18.31
N SER A 31 30.52 -11.37 -18.05
CA SER A 31 29.94 -10.81 -16.83
C SER A 31 28.48 -11.27 -16.67
N ALA A 32 28.24 -12.19 -15.77
CA ALA A 32 26.95 -12.29 -15.08
C ALA A 32 27.10 -11.46 -13.80
N ASP A 33 26.57 -10.24 -13.86
CA ASP A 33 26.51 -9.32 -12.72
C ASP A 33 25.52 -9.87 -11.66
N SER A 34 26.05 -10.68 -10.77
CA SER A 34 25.39 -10.99 -9.51
C SER A 34 25.68 -9.84 -8.56
N THR A 35 24.81 -8.85 -8.52
CA THR A 35 24.79 -7.80 -7.49
C THR A 35 24.59 -8.45 -6.12
N SER A 36 25.66 -8.87 -5.50
CA SER A 36 25.73 -9.14 -4.07
C SER A 36 25.64 -7.78 -3.37
N GLY A 37 24.44 -7.45 -2.87
CA GLY A 37 24.19 -6.26 -2.10
C GLY A 37 25.16 -6.18 -0.92
N LYS A 38 25.91 -5.09 -0.81
CA LYS A 38 26.71 -4.78 0.38
C LYS A 38 25.74 -4.53 1.53
N VAL A 39 25.70 -5.42 2.51
CA VAL A 39 25.08 -5.12 3.81
C VAL A 39 25.84 -3.93 4.40
N VAL A 40 25.22 -2.75 4.34
CA VAL A 40 25.73 -1.56 5.01
C VAL A 40 25.53 -1.82 6.51
N LYS A 41 26.63 -1.93 7.27
CA LYS A 41 26.54 -2.00 8.73
C LYS A 41 26.01 -0.66 9.22
N VAL A 42 24.75 -0.63 9.61
CA VAL A 42 24.14 0.51 10.30
C VAL A 42 24.93 0.70 11.63
N ASP A 43 25.25 1.95 11.94
CA ASP A 43 25.82 2.30 13.24
C ASP A 43 24.81 1.93 14.33
N GLU A 44 25.22 1.17 15.37
CA GLU A 44 24.33 0.74 16.46
C GLU A 44 23.60 1.91 17.15
N LYS A 45 24.21 3.10 17.14
CA LYS A 45 23.59 4.31 17.67
C LYS A 45 22.41 4.76 16.81
N SER A 46 22.56 4.74 15.49
CA SER A 46 21.50 5.08 14.54
C SER A 46 20.34 4.11 14.61
N ALA A 47 20.63 2.80 14.70
CA ALA A 47 19.61 1.75 14.80
C ALA A 47 18.77 1.83 16.09
N LYS A 48 19.25 2.51 17.14
CA LYS A 48 18.54 2.68 18.42
C LYS A 48 17.97 4.08 18.61
N ALA A 49 18.11 4.96 17.63
CA ALA A 49 17.60 6.33 17.72
C ALA A 49 16.06 6.34 17.80
N THR A 50 15.53 7.12 18.71
CA THR A 50 14.08 7.30 18.93
C THR A 50 13.60 8.71 18.59
N SER A 51 14.54 9.60 18.27
CA SER A 51 14.28 10.98 17.91
C SER A 51 15.49 11.62 17.22
N LEU A 52 15.31 12.80 16.66
CA LEU A 52 16.41 13.60 16.09
C LEU A 52 17.53 13.89 17.11
N ALA A 53 17.17 14.07 18.39
CA ALA A 53 18.15 14.35 19.44
C ALA A 53 19.21 13.27 19.61
N ASP A 54 18.90 12.02 19.26
CA ASP A 54 19.84 10.91 19.33
C ASP A 54 20.93 11.00 18.24
N PHE A 55 20.66 11.69 17.13
CA PHE A 55 21.64 12.02 16.10
C PHE A 55 22.43 13.29 16.43
N GLY A 56 21.80 14.28 17.03
CA GLY A 56 22.31 15.60 17.27
C GLY A 56 21.56 16.67 16.47
N THR A 57 21.93 16.89 15.22
CA THR A 57 21.29 17.84 14.32
C THR A 57 20.64 17.17 13.11
N MET A 58 19.82 17.92 12.37
CA MET A 58 19.30 17.44 11.10
C MET A 58 20.41 17.20 10.08
N ASP A 59 21.48 17.97 10.10
CA ASP A 59 22.61 17.79 9.19
C ASP A 59 23.37 16.48 9.52
N ASP A 60 23.48 16.12 10.80
CA ASP A 60 24.08 14.84 11.22
C ASP A 60 23.22 13.66 10.75
N LEU A 61 21.89 13.75 10.88
CA LEU A 61 20.98 12.73 10.37
C LEU A 61 21.08 12.60 8.84
N VAL A 62 21.11 13.72 8.11
CA VAL A 62 21.28 13.72 6.66
C VAL A 62 22.61 13.09 6.26
N ALA A 63 23.70 13.42 6.95
CA ALA A 63 25.01 12.84 6.67
C ALA A 63 25.02 11.31 6.88
N ALA A 64 24.34 10.82 7.92
CA ALA A 64 24.18 9.38 8.16
C ALA A 64 23.39 8.71 7.03
N ALA A 65 22.24 9.28 6.64
CA ALA A 65 21.39 8.75 5.56
C ALA A 65 22.10 8.80 4.19
N GLU A 66 22.87 9.86 3.89
CA GLU A 66 23.67 9.93 2.66
C GLU A 66 24.82 8.90 2.63
N LYS A 67 25.32 8.49 3.79
CA LYS A 67 26.34 7.43 3.92
C LYS A 67 25.71 6.05 3.67
N GLU A 68 24.49 5.82 4.11
CA GLU A 68 23.70 4.62 3.77
C GLU A 68 23.40 4.60 2.27
N GLY A 69 23.01 5.74 1.71
CA GLY A 69 22.89 5.99 0.28
C GLY A 69 21.65 5.40 -0.37
N GLN A 70 20.74 4.76 0.38
CA GLN A 70 19.54 4.09 -0.13
C GLN A 70 18.37 4.25 0.83
N LEU A 71 17.16 4.32 0.25
CA LEU A 71 15.87 4.28 0.96
C LEU A 71 14.91 3.41 0.17
N ASN A 72 14.41 2.35 0.77
CA ASN A 72 13.39 1.47 0.21
C ASN A 72 12.01 1.93 0.67
N VAL A 73 11.18 2.39 -0.26
CA VAL A 73 9.79 2.74 -0.02
C VAL A 73 8.87 1.73 -0.69
N ILE A 74 7.69 1.51 -0.11
CA ILE A 74 6.70 0.59 -0.64
C ILE A 74 5.32 1.27 -0.63
N ALA A 75 4.43 0.87 -1.54
CA ALA A 75 3.04 1.33 -1.61
C ALA A 75 2.86 2.84 -1.79
N LEU A 76 3.79 3.52 -2.49
CA LEU A 76 3.71 4.95 -2.79
C LEU A 76 3.44 5.20 -4.28
N PRO A 77 2.20 4.98 -4.79
CA PRO A 77 1.89 5.28 -6.19
C PRO A 77 1.95 6.79 -6.42
N HIS A 78 2.53 7.21 -7.53
CA HIS A 78 2.80 8.62 -7.81
C HIS A 78 1.54 9.50 -7.86
N ASN A 79 0.40 8.92 -8.21
CA ASN A 79 -0.90 9.61 -8.28
C ASN A 79 -1.71 9.52 -6.97
N TRP A 80 -1.23 8.83 -5.96
CA TRP A 80 -1.83 8.75 -4.64
C TRP A 80 -1.31 9.88 -3.75
N SER A 81 -2.19 10.71 -3.21
CA SER A 81 -1.85 11.80 -2.28
C SER A 81 -0.63 12.66 -2.70
N ASN A 82 -0.40 12.78 -4.03
CA ASN A 82 0.72 13.53 -4.61
C ASN A 82 2.12 12.97 -4.32
N TYR A 83 2.25 11.66 -4.02
CA TYR A 83 3.55 11.05 -3.70
C TYR A 83 4.60 11.23 -4.80
N GLY A 84 4.20 11.28 -6.08
CA GLY A 84 5.15 11.55 -7.17
C GLY A 84 5.94 12.84 -6.97
N GLU A 85 5.28 13.94 -6.58
CA GLU A 85 5.94 15.20 -6.30
C GLU A 85 6.76 15.18 -4.99
N VAL A 86 6.27 14.46 -3.96
CA VAL A 86 6.99 14.28 -2.70
C VAL A 86 8.29 13.52 -2.93
N ILE A 87 8.25 12.40 -3.66
CA ILE A 87 9.41 11.59 -4.02
C ILE A 87 10.40 12.41 -4.88
N ASN A 88 9.91 13.14 -5.89
CA ASN A 88 10.74 14.01 -6.72
C ASN A 88 11.40 15.13 -5.91
N GLY A 89 10.66 15.73 -4.97
CA GLY A 89 11.18 16.72 -4.04
C GLY A 89 12.29 16.16 -3.15
N PHE A 90 12.10 14.97 -2.63
CA PHE A 90 13.12 14.26 -1.84
C PHE A 90 14.37 13.96 -2.66
N LYS A 91 14.24 13.37 -3.85
CA LYS A 91 15.36 13.08 -4.77
C LYS A 91 16.15 14.35 -5.12
N LYS A 92 15.45 15.46 -5.33
CA LYS A 92 16.09 16.76 -5.61
C LYS A 92 16.86 17.31 -4.41
N LYS A 93 16.32 17.15 -3.20
CA LYS A 93 16.91 17.66 -1.97
C LYS A 93 18.09 16.81 -1.49
N TYR A 94 18.00 15.47 -1.67
CA TYR A 94 18.97 14.50 -1.18
C TYR A 94 19.45 13.58 -2.33
N PRO A 95 20.20 14.12 -3.32
CA PRO A 95 20.54 13.40 -4.56
C PRO A 95 21.49 12.22 -4.34
N LYS A 96 22.13 12.10 -3.16
CA LYS A 96 22.99 10.97 -2.82
C LYS A 96 22.21 9.78 -2.25
N ILE A 97 20.93 9.94 -1.92
CA ILE A 97 20.09 8.86 -1.42
C ILE A 97 19.25 8.31 -2.59
N LYS A 98 19.51 7.07 -2.97
CA LYS A 98 18.75 6.37 -3.99
C LYS A 98 17.43 5.89 -3.38
N ILE A 99 16.29 6.32 -3.91
CA ILE A 99 14.99 5.77 -3.55
C ILE A 99 14.70 4.55 -4.43
N ASN A 100 14.45 3.40 -3.81
CA ASN A 100 13.93 2.20 -4.46
C ASN A 100 12.43 2.12 -4.18
N GLU A 101 11.62 2.35 -5.21
CA GLU A 101 10.16 2.32 -5.13
C GLU A 101 9.68 0.88 -5.40
N GLN A 102 9.18 0.21 -4.36
CA GLN A 102 8.73 -1.17 -4.40
C GLN A 102 7.21 -1.22 -4.47
N ASN A 103 6.66 -2.16 -5.23
CA ASN A 103 5.23 -2.47 -5.33
C ASN A 103 4.32 -1.26 -5.02
N PRO A 104 4.21 -0.27 -5.91
CA PRO A 104 3.52 0.99 -5.62
C PRO A 104 2.01 0.80 -5.34
N ASN A 105 1.43 -0.32 -5.74
CA ASN A 105 0.01 -0.64 -5.52
C ASN A 105 -0.21 -1.65 -4.37
N ALA A 106 0.79 -1.87 -3.51
CA ALA A 106 0.62 -2.76 -2.36
C ALA A 106 -0.46 -2.23 -1.41
N SER A 107 -1.21 -3.13 -0.81
CA SER A 107 -2.08 -2.83 0.32
C SER A 107 -1.27 -2.70 1.61
N SER A 108 -1.82 -2.02 2.62
CA SER A 108 -1.14 -1.85 3.91
C SER A 108 -0.73 -3.17 4.57
N LYS A 109 -1.51 -4.24 4.33
CA LYS A 109 -1.14 -5.58 4.80
C LYS A 109 0.09 -6.12 4.06
N GLU A 110 0.13 -5.97 2.74
CA GLU A 110 1.27 -6.42 1.91
C GLU A 110 2.55 -5.68 2.26
N GLU A 111 2.47 -4.41 2.65
CA GLU A 111 3.62 -3.64 3.14
C GLU A 111 4.26 -4.27 4.37
N VAL A 112 3.43 -4.56 5.40
CA VAL A 112 3.90 -5.20 6.63
C VAL A 112 4.42 -6.62 6.36
N ASP A 113 3.75 -7.37 5.50
CA ASP A 113 4.18 -8.71 5.11
C ASP A 113 5.51 -8.68 4.33
N ALA A 114 5.73 -7.66 3.48
CA ALA A 114 7.00 -7.46 2.77
C ALA A 114 8.16 -7.19 3.75
N GLY A 115 7.93 -6.36 4.79
CA GLY A 115 8.93 -6.13 5.84
C GLY A 115 9.33 -7.41 6.58
N LYS A 116 8.35 -8.27 6.90
CA LYS A 116 8.61 -9.56 7.55
C LYS A 116 9.34 -10.55 6.64
N THR A 117 8.91 -10.64 5.39
CA THR A 117 9.42 -11.62 4.42
C THR A 117 10.85 -11.28 4.01
N ASN A 118 11.14 -9.99 3.83
CA ASN A 118 12.44 -9.50 3.37
C ASN A 118 13.38 -9.09 4.50
N LYS A 119 13.04 -9.37 5.76
CA LYS A 119 13.85 -9.04 6.93
C LYS A 119 15.32 -9.42 6.74
N GLY A 120 16.21 -8.46 6.98
CA GLY A 120 17.67 -8.64 6.90
C GLY A 120 18.20 -8.74 5.46
N THR A 121 17.44 -8.33 4.47
CA THR A 121 17.86 -8.23 3.07
C THR A 121 17.75 -6.80 2.56
N ASP A 122 18.46 -6.45 1.49
CA ASP A 122 18.40 -5.16 0.81
C ASP A 122 17.01 -4.88 0.15
N ALA A 123 16.13 -5.85 0.16
CA ALA A 123 14.75 -5.74 -0.36
C ALA A 123 13.72 -5.43 0.74
N ALA A 124 14.12 -5.34 2.01
CA ALA A 124 13.20 -4.93 3.07
C ALA A 124 12.79 -3.47 2.86
N PRO A 125 11.49 -3.12 2.94
CA PRO A 125 11.09 -1.72 2.96
C PRO A 125 11.56 -1.08 4.27
N ASP A 126 12.09 0.15 4.18
CA ASP A 126 12.55 0.91 5.35
C ASP A 126 11.38 1.62 6.04
N VAL A 127 10.38 2.03 5.26
CA VAL A 127 9.21 2.78 5.74
C VAL A 127 7.93 2.26 5.13
N TYR A 128 6.82 2.49 5.82
CA TYR A 128 5.47 2.08 5.43
C TYR A 128 4.52 3.27 5.38
N ASP A 129 3.50 3.20 4.51
CA ASP A 129 2.37 4.13 4.41
C ASP A 129 1.03 3.42 4.66
N LEU A 130 0.62 3.33 5.90
CA LEU A 130 -0.40 2.39 6.36
C LEU A 130 -1.74 3.06 6.66
N GLY A 131 -2.83 2.45 6.23
CA GLY A 131 -4.15 2.73 6.79
C GLY A 131 -4.18 2.46 8.31
N LEU A 132 -4.92 3.27 9.06
CA LEU A 132 -4.94 3.26 10.54
C LEU A 132 -5.22 1.86 11.13
N ALA A 133 -6.13 1.09 10.54
CA ALA A 133 -6.48 -0.24 11.04
C ALA A 133 -5.29 -1.21 11.03
N VAL A 134 -4.44 -1.16 10.00
CA VAL A 134 -3.22 -1.98 9.92
C VAL A 134 -2.12 -1.39 10.79
N ALA A 135 -1.92 -0.07 10.80
CA ALA A 135 -0.92 0.58 11.64
C ALA A 135 -1.12 0.24 13.12
N SER A 136 -2.35 0.42 13.64
CA SER A 136 -2.67 0.18 15.06
C SER A 136 -2.56 -1.29 15.52
N THR A 137 -2.66 -2.23 14.59
CA THR A 137 -2.58 -3.67 14.89
C THR A 137 -1.24 -4.30 14.55
N SER A 138 -0.27 -3.51 14.04
CA SER A 138 1.02 -3.99 13.56
C SER A 138 2.22 -3.34 14.25
N THR A 139 2.02 -2.64 15.36
CA THR A 139 3.06 -1.87 16.09
C THR A 139 4.31 -2.68 16.43
N ASP A 140 4.16 -3.99 16.68
CA ASP A 140 5.28 -4.89 16.91
C ASP A 140 6.30 -4.99 15.74
N ASN A 141 5.93 -4.47 14.57
CA ASN A 141 6.80 -4.46 13.38
C ASN A 141 7.49 -3.12 13.17
N PHE A 142 7.23 -2.13 14.00
CA PHE A 142 7.71 -0.76 13.81
C PHE A 142 8.76 -0.38 14.84
N ALA A 143 9.73 0.43 14.42
CA ALA A 143 10.63 1.12 15.30
C ALA A 143 9.93 2.35 15.89
N SER A 144 10.09 2.58 17.19
CA SER A 144 9.61 3.81 17.82
C SER A 144 10.51 4.98 17.44
N TYR A 145 9.94 5.98 16.74
CA TYR A 145 10.68 7.19 16.38
C TYR A 145 9.76 8.42 16.41
N LYS A 146 10.11 9.42 17.21
CA LYS A 146 9.41 10.70 17.31
C LYS A 146 10.06 11.72 16.38
N VAL A 147 9.40 11.99 15.26
CA VAL A 147 9.87 12.96 14.25
C VAL A 147 9.97 14.36 14.84
N GLN A 148 10.74 15.25 14.21
CA GLN A 148 10.93 16.64 14.67
C GLN A 148 9.61 17.41 14.87
N ALA A 149 8.58 17.10 14.10
CA ALA A 149 7.26 17.74 14.21
C ALA A 149 6.32 17.04 15.21
N TRP A 150 6.79 16.09 16.00
CA TRP A 150 5.98 15.22 16.88
C TRP A 150 4.95 15.97 17.73
N ASP A 151 5.38 17.07 18.37
CA ASP A 151 4.52 17.87 19.26
C ASP A 151 3.43 18.66 18.51
N LYS A 152 3.54 18.75 17.19
CA LYS A 152 2.54 19.41 16.32
C LYS A 152 1.49 18.44 15.79
N ILE A 153 1.73 17.12 15.92
CA ILE A 153 0.79 16.07 15.51
C ILE A 153 -0.21 15.88 16.66
N PRO A 154 -1.53 15.94 16.42
CA PRO A 154 -2.53 15.70 17.45
C PRO A 154 -2.35 14.32 18.09
N ASP A 155 -2.61 14.19 19.39
CA ASP A 155 -2.46 12.91 20.09
C ASP A 155 -3.41 11.83 19.56
N THR A 156 -4.54 12.21 18.98
CA THR A 156 -5.48 11.30 18.30
C THR A 156 -4.99 10.78 16.95
N ALA A 157 -3.88 11.33 16.44
CA ALA A 157 -3.33 11.04 15.11
C ALA A 157 -1.91 10.46 15.17
N LYS A 158 -1.51 9.90 16.32
CA LYS A 158 -0.20 9.27 16.51
C LYS A 158 -0.27 8.20 17.59
N ASP A 159 0.61 7.23 17.52
CA ASP A 159 0.86 6.26 18.59
C ASP A 159 1.67 6.92 19.72
N ALA A 160 1.30 6.73 20.98
CA ALA A 160 1.93 7.41 22.11
C ALA A 160 3.43 7.07 22.26
N ASP A 161 3.81 5.86 21.87
CA ASP A 161 5.18 5.33 21.98
C ASP A 161 6.02 5.63 20.73
N GLY A 162 5.42 6.24 19.70
CA GLY A 162 6.12 6.64 18.48
C GLY A 162 6.20 5.57 17.39
N ALA A 163 5.42 4.50 17.51
CA ALA A 163 5.42 3.42 16.51
C ALA A 163 4.91 3.87 15.14
N TYR A 164 3.95 4.80 15.10
CA TYR A 164 3.44 5.41 13.88
C TYR A 164 2.87 6.82 14.14
N TYR A 165 2.69 7.60 13.08
CA TYR A 165 2.01 8.90 13.12
C TYR A 165 1.34 9.21 11.78
N ALA A 166 0.21 9.94 11.85
CA ALA A 166 -0.51 10.36 10.67
C ALA A 166 0.26 11.44 9.91
N ASP A 167 0.24 11.37 8.59
CA ASP A 167 0.83 12.34 7.69
C ASP A 167 -0.20 13.01 6.77
N TYR A 168 -1.27 12.32 6.39
CA TYR A 168 -2.38 12.91 5.65
C TYR A 168 -3.72 12.25 5.99
N THR A 169 -4.82 12.91 5.57
CA THR A 169 -6.18 12.44 5.76
C THR A 169 -7.05 12.73 4.54
N GLY A 170 -8.13 11.99 4.41
CA GLY A 170 -9.15 12.19 3.39
C GLY A 170 -10.54 11.89 3.89
N ILE A 171 -11.54 12.34 3.14
CA ILE A 171 -12.94 11.98 3.33
C ILE A 171 -13.29 10.90 2.31
N MET A 172 -13.92 9.81 2.76
CA MET A 172 -14.39 8.76 1.86
C MET A 172 -15.52 9.26 0.97
N SER A 173 -15.50 8.87 -0.29
CA SER A 173 -16.40 9.35 -1.33
C SER A 173 -16.71 8.25 -2.34
N VAL A 174 -17.67 8.51 -3.21
CA VAL A 174 -17.95 7.67 -4.38
C VAL A 174 -17.71 8.50 -5.62
N GLY A 175 -16.90 7.98 -6.54
CA GLY A 175 -16.63 8.58 -7.84
C GLY A 175 -17.17 7.70 -8.97
N TRP A 176 -17.51 8.32 -10.11
CA TRP A 176 -18.08 7.61 -11.27
C TRP A 176 -17.88 8.34 -12.59
N ASN A 177 -17.94 7.61 -13.68
CA ASN A 177 -18.03 8.16 -15.03
C ASN A 177 -19.44 8.68 -15.30
N ALA A 178 -19.63 10.00 -15.25
CA ALA A 178 -20.93 10.64 -15.34
C ALA A 178 -21.53 10.58 -16.77
N ASP A 179 -20.71 10.49 -17.80
CA ASP A 179 -21.22 10.35 -19.18
C ASP A 179 -21.84 8.96 -19.40
N LYS A 180 -21.32 7.95 -18.72
CA LYS A 180 -21.82 6.57 -18.82
C LYS A 180 -23.02 6.31 -17.92
N TYR A 181 -23.01 6.84 -16.69
CA TYR A 181 -23.98 6.44 -15.65
C TYR A 181 -24.96 7.55 -15.28
N GLY A 182 -24.75 8.79 -15.74
CA GLY A 182 -25.55 9.95 -15.30
C GLY A 182 -25.21 10.37 -13.87
N ASP A 183 -26.18 10.98 -13.18
CA ASP A 183 -26.00 11.38 -11.78
C ASP A 183 -26.32 10.23 -10.83
N ILE A 184 -25.52 10.11 -9.77
CA ILE A 184 -25.71 9.19 -8.66
C ILE A 184 -26.11 10.01 -7.43
N SER A 185 -27.30 9.77 -6.89
CA SER A 185 -27.87 10.50 -5.76
C SER A 185 -27.66 9.78 -4.43
N SER A 186 -27.79 8.45 -4.44
CA SER A 186 -27.68 7.57 -3.28
C SER A 186 -26.91 6.30 -3.63
N LEU A 187 -26.56 5.50 -2.62
CA LEU A 187 -25.97 4.19 -2.84
C LEU A 187 -26.98 3.18 -3.42
N ASP A 188 -28.28 3.39 -3.21
CA ASP A 188 -29.31 2.51 -3.77
C ASP A 188 -29.36 2.60 -5.31
N ASP A 189 -28.94 3.73 -5.88
CA ASP A 189 -28.83 3.89 -7.33
C ASP A 189 -27.84 2.88 -7.93
N LEU A 190 -26.82 2.46 -7.16
CA LEU A 190 -25.81 1.50 -7.59
C LEU A 190 -26.32 0.06 -7.71
N LEU A 191 -27.55 -0.21 -7.27
CA LEU A 191 -28.22 -1.50 -7.46
C LEU A 191 -28.85 -1.65 -8.85
N ASP A 192 -28.93 -0.55 -9.63
CA ASP A 192 -29.45 -0.58 -11.01
C ASP A 192 -28.56 -1.47 -11.91
N PRO A 193 -29.16 -2.31 -12.78
CA PRO A 193 -28.41 -3.17 -13.70
C PRO A 193 -27.44 -2.47 -14.64
N LYS A 194 -27.59 -1.15 -14.86
CA LYS A 194 -26.62 -0.36 -15.66
C LYS A 194 -25.20 -0.35 -15.07
N PHE A 195 -25.05 -0.66 -13.78
CA PHE A 195 -23.76 -0.74 -13.10
C PHE A 195 -23.14 -2.16 -13.09
N ALA A 196 -23.70 -3.10 -13.87
CA ALA A 196 -23.24 -4.48 -13.88
C ALA A 196 -21.70 -4.62 -13.98
N GLY A 197 -21.10 -5.25 -12.97
CA GLY A 197 -19.67 -5.56 -12.90
C GLY A 197 -18.72 -4.37 -12.81
N THR A 198 -19.18 -3.18 -12.38
CA THR A 198 -18.37 -1.95 -12.44
C THR A 198 -18.18 -1.21 -11.12
N VAL A 199 -18.87 -1.59 -10.05
CA VAL A 199 -18.76 -0.95 -8.74
C VAL A 199 -17.63 -1.60 -7.95
N ALA A 200 -16.62 -0.82 -7.58
CA ALA A 200 -15.41 -1.30 -6.89
C ALA A 200 -15.18 -0.59 -5.55
N LEU A 201 -14.68 -1.34 -4.58
CA LEU A 201 -13.89 -0.80 -3.47
C LEU A 201 -12.42 -0.73 -3.91
N ASN A 202 -11.67 0.26 -3.43
CA ASN A 202 -10.24 0.35 -3.73
C ASN A 202 -9.44 -0.63 -2.85
N GLY A 203 -9.39 -1.88 -3.29
CA GLY A 203 -8.78 -3.03 -2.63
C GLY A 203 -9.78 -3.93 -1.90
N LYS A 204 -9.26 -4.83 -1.06
CA LYS A 204 -10.05 -5.73 -0.22
C LYS A 204 -10.21 -5.13 1.19
N PRO A 205 -11.41 -5.07 1.78
CA PRO A 205 -11.63 -4.46 3.09
C PRO A 205 -10.79 -5.03 4.24
N ALA A 206 -10.41 -6.29 4.17
CA ALA A 206 -9.56 -6.94 5.19
C ALA A 206 -8.04 -6.63 5.03
N GLU A 207 -7.64 -6.01 3.92
CA GLU A 207 -6.23 -5.83 3.55
C GLU A 207 -5.87 -4.36 3.29
N ALA A 208 -6.83 -3.56 2.79
CA ALA A 208 -6.61 -2.18 2.36
C ALA A 208 -7.47 -1.18 3.13
N GLY A 209 -6.84 -0.14 3.66
CA GLY A 209 -7.51 0.93 4.42
C GLY A 209 -8.57 1.67 3.61
N ALA A 210 -8.31 1.98 2.33
CA ALA A 210 -9.28 2.63 1.45
C ALA A 210 -10.54 1.77 1.28
N ALA A 211 -10.39 0.48 1.02
CA ALA A 211 -11.51 -0.45 0.86
C ALA A 211 -12.32 -0.61 2.15
N PHE A 212 -11.66 -0.71 3.32
CA PHE A 212 -12.35 -0.80 4.61
C PHE A 212 -13.15 0.48 4.90
N ASN A 213 -12.58 1.64 4.67
CA ASN A 213 -13.29 2.90 4.88
C ASN A 213 -14.42 3.13 3.84
N GLY A 214 -14.25 2.65 2.60
CA GLY A 214 -15.35 2.60 1.60
C GLY A 214 -16.50 1.70 2.06
N TYR A 215 -16.19 0.57 2.66
CA TYR A 215 -17.17 -0.29 3.31
C TYR A 215 -17.87 0.42 4.48
N LEU A 216 -17.11 1.11 5.36
CA LEU A 216 -17.68 1.88 6.48
C LEU A 216 -18.61 3.01 6.01
N LEU A 217 -18.30 3.68 4.90
CA LEU A 217 -19.18 4.67 4.29
C LEU A 217 -20.53 4.05 3.92
N ALA A 218 -20.51 2.91 3.22
CA ALA A 218 -21.73 2.20 2.86
C ALA A 218 -22.48 1.71 4.10
N ASN A 219 -21.78 1.22 5.12
CA ASN A 219 -22.35 0.79 6.38
C ASN A 219 -23.12 1.92 7.08
N GLN A 220 -22.51 3.11 7.22
CA GLN A 220 -23.16 4.27 7.85
C GLN A 220 -24.38 4.74 7.05
N LEU A 221 -24.28 4.77 5.72
CA LEU A 221 -25.40 5.14 4.87
C LEU A 221 -26.57 4.14 4.93
N ALA A 222 -26.27 2.87 5.19
CA ALA A 222 -27.26 1.82 5.41
C ALA A 222 -27.78 1.76 6.87
N GLY A 223 -27.38 2.70 7.74
CA GLY A 223 -27.85 2.82 9.13
C GLY A 223 -27.00 2.04 10.14
N GLY A 224 -25.82 1.55 9.77
CA GLY A 224 -24.85 0.94 10.68
C GLY A 224 -23.90 1.96 11.31
N ASP A 225 -23.05 1.47 12.20
CA ASP A 225 -21.96 2.20 12.83
C ASP A 225 -20.75 1.28 13.05
N ILE A 226 -19.72 1.76 13.76
CA ILE A 226 -18.49 0.97 14.01
C ILE A 226 -18.75 -0.27 14.92
N ASN A 227 -19.81 -0.29 15.70
CA ASN A 227 -20.18 -1.42 16.55
C ASN A 227 -21.20 -2.34 15.86
N ASN A 228 -21.81 -1.89 14.77
CA ASN A 228 -22.77 -2.66 13.99
C ASN A 228 -22.43 -2.57 12.49
N LEU A 229 -21.68 -3.55 12.02
CA LEU A 229 -21.20 -3.63 10.63
C LEU A 229 -22.15 -4.40 9.71
N GLN A 230 -23.23 -4.98 10.23
CA GLN A 230 -24.14 -5.82 9.45
C GLN A 230 -24.84 -5.07 8.30
N PRO A 231 -25.34 -3.81 8.49
CA PRO A 231 -25.98 -3.09 7.38
C PRO A 231 -25.09 -2.92 6.14
N GLY A 232 -23.79 -2.68 6.33
CA GLY A 232 -22.81 -2.62 5.24
C GLY A 232 -22.63 -3.95 4.53
N LEU A 233 -22.54 -5.05 5.29
CA LEU A 233 -22.46 -6.40 4.72
C LEU A 233 -23.69 -6.72 3.88
N ASP A 234 -24.89 -6.38 4.38
CA ASP A 234 -26.15 -6.59 3.67
C ASP A 234 -26.23 -5.76 2.39
N TYR A 235 -25.70 -4.52 2.41
CA TYR A 235 -25.63 -3.67 1.23
C TYR A 235 -24.69 -4.27 0.17
N PHE A 236 -23.45 -4.66 0.52
CA PHE A 236 -22.53 -5.26 -0.44
C PHE A 236 -22.99 -6.65 -0.93
N LYS A 237 -23.72 -7.39 -0.10
CA LYS A 237 -24.38 -8.62 -0.52
C LYS A 237 -25.41 -8.35 -1.61
N LYS A 238 -26.30 -7.35 -1.43
CA LYS A 238 -27.26 -6.92 -2.46
C LYS A 238 -26.57 -6.48 -3.74
N LEU A 239 -25.46 -5.71 -3.62
CA LEU A 239 -24.69 -5.24 -4.76
C LEU A 239 -24.07 -6.40 -5.54
N LYS A 240 -23.58 -7.43 -4.84
CA LYS A 240 -23.07 -8.67 -5.44
C LYS A 240 -24.18 -9.49 -6.09
N GLU A 241 -25.33 -9.64 -5.44
CA GLU A 241 -26.50 -10.36 -5.97
C GLU A 241 -27.09 -9.67 -7.21
N ALA A 242 -27.04 -8.34 -7.28
CA ALA A 242 -27.37 -7.56 -8.47
C ALA A 242 -26.34 -7.73 -9.62
N GLY A 243 -25.17 -8.35 -9.34
CA GLY A 243 -24.11 -8.52 -10.32
C GLY A 243 -23.29 -7.25 -10.59
N ASN A 244 -23.42 -6.20 -9.73
CA ASN A 244 -22.81 -4.89 -9.96
C ASN A 244 -21.43 -4.75 -9.31
N LEU A 245 -21.15 -5.51 -8.24
CA LEU A 245 -19.87 -5.50 -7.56
C LEU A 245 -18.77 -6.18 -8.39
N THR A 246 -17.62 -5.51 -8.51
CA THR A 246 -16.41 -6.09 -9.10
C THR A 246 -15.28 -6.17 -8.06
N THR A 247 -14.36 -7.11 -8.28
CA THR A 247 -13.13 -7.27 -7.50
C THR A 247 -11.88 -6.90 -8.30
N VAL A 248 -12.06 -6.23 -9.43
CA VAL A 248 -10.97 -5.70 -10.25
C VAL A 248 -10.28 -4.58 -9.49
N ASP A 249 -8.96 -4.57 -9.50
CA ASP A 249 -8.16 -3.53 -8.83
C ASP A 249 -8.43 -2.15 -9.45
N VAL A 250 -8.52 -1.16 -8.59
CA VAL A 250 -8.77 0.23 -9.00
C VAL A 250 -7.46 0.86 -9.45
N THR A 251 -7.40 1.18 -10.73
CA THR A 251 -6.30 1.91 -11.36
C THR A 251 -6.85 2.89 -12.38
N ASN A 252 -6.07 3.87 -12.82
CA ASN A 252 -6.48 4.76 -13.91
C ASN A 252 -6.87 3.97 -15.19
N GLY A 253 -6.19 2.86 -15.45
CA GLY A 253 -6.49 2.00 -16.60
C GLY A 253 -7.84 1.28 -16.47
N THR A 254 -8.19 0.78 -15.29
CA THR A 254 -9.46 0.09 -15.05
C THR A 254 -10.64 1.07 -14.96
N ILE A 255 -10.40 2.31 -14.50
CA ILE A 255 -11.39 3.38 -14.56
C ILE A 255 -11.63 3.81 -16.01
N ASP A 256 -10.56 4.06 -16.77
CA ASP A 256 -10.61 4.49 -18.19
C ASP A 256 -11.32 3.43 -19.06
N SER A 257 -10.99 2.17 -18.89
CA SER A 257 -11.64 1.06 -19.60
C SER A 257 -13.08 0.79 -19.15
N GLY A 258 -13.52 1.37 -18.02
CA GLY A 258 -14.84 1.19 -17.43
C GLY A 258 -15.00 -0.12 -16.65
N GLN A 259 -13.92 -0.88 -16.37
CA GLN A 259 -13.96 -2.07 -15.52
C GLN A 259 -14.27 -1.69 -14.06
N THR A 260 -13.78 -0.53 -13.61
CA THR A 260 -14.09 0.07 -12.32
C THR A 260 -14.78 1.43 -12.54
N GLY A 261 -15.94 1.42 -13.17
CA GLY A 261 -16.66 2.62 -13.59
C GLY A 261 -17.28 3.42 -12.44
N VAL A 262 -17.41 2.82 -11.26
CA VAL A 262 -17.81 3.45 -9.98
C VAL A 262 -16.83 2.99 -8.89
N VAL A 263 -16.25 3.94 -8.15
CA VAL A 263 -15.19 3.64 -7.17
C VAL A 263 -15.49 4.30 -5.84
N PHE A 264 -15.45 3.52 -4.77
CA PHE A 264 -15.37 4.02 -3.39
C PHE A 264 -13.91 4.32 -3.07
N ASP A 265 -13.56 5.60 -2.89
CA ASP A 265 -12.20 6.02 -2.63
C ASP A 265 -12.14 7.40 -1.95
N TRP A 266 -10.96 7.79 -1.52
CA TRP A 266 -10.69 9.07 -0.88
C TRP A 266 -10.87 10.26 -1.84
N THR A 267 -11.32 11.38 -1.32
CA THR A 267 -11.54 12.61 -2.12
C THR A 267 -10.30 13.09 -2.86
N TYR A 268 -9.09 12.90 -2.30
CA TYR A 268 -7.85 13.29 -2.98
C TYR A 268 -7.56 12.40 -4.19
N ASN A 269 -7.82 11.09 -4.11
CA ASN A 269 -7.71 10.18 -5.26
C ASN A 269 -8.77 10.47 -6.31
N GLN A 270 -10.01 10.74 -5.90
CA GLN A 270 -11.07 11.13 -6.84
C GLN A 270 -10.72 12.41 -7.60
N ALA A 271 -10.05 13.38 -6.93
CA ALA A 271 -9.56 14.59 -7.57
C ALA A 271 -8.44 14.30 -8.58
N SER A 272 -7.54 13.37 -8.25
CA SER A 272 -6.48 12.89 -9.15
C SER A 272 -7.10 12.19 -10.37
N TYR A 273 -8.01 11.25 -10.19
CA TYR A 273 -8.72 10.58 -11.29
C TYR A 273 -9.42 11.59 -12.19
N LYS A 274 -10.14 12.56 -11.61
CA LYS A 274 -10.80 13.62 -12.37
C LYS A 274 -9.84 14.43 -13.24
N LYS A 275 -8.65 14.75 -12.72
CA LYS A 275 -7.61 15.48 -13.45
C LYS A 275 -7.04 14.65 -14.59
N GLU A 276 -6.61 13.41 -14.29
CA GLU A 276 -5.89 12.56 -15.22
C GLU A 276 -6.79 11.97 -16.35
N LEU A 277 -8.06 11.71 -16.03
CA LEU A 277 -9.02 11.15 -16.98
C LEU A 277 -9.65 12.22 -17.87
N LYS A 278 -9.53 13.50 -17.54
CA LYS A 278 -10.08 14.60 -18.33
C LYS A 278 -9.54 14.60 -19.76
N ASP A 279 -8.22 14.40 -19.90
CA ASP A 279 -7.55 14.42 -21.22
C ASP A 279 -7.90 13.17 -22.06
N LYS A 280 -8.48 12.14 -21.43
CA LYS A 280 -9.00 10.94 -22.08
C LYS A 280 -10.50 11.04 -22.41
N GLY A 281 -11.11 12.19 -22.14
CA GLY A 281 -12.54 12.43 -22.42
C GLY A 281 -13.50 11.77 -21.42
N VAL A 282 -13.01 11.32 -20.25
CA VAL A 282 -13.86 10.75 -19.19
C VAL A 282 -14.32 11.87 -18.24
N ASN A 283 -15.62 12.05 -18.14
CA ASN A 283 -16.25 13.00 -17.22
C ASN A 283 -16.39 12.37 -15.82
N TRP A 284 -15.27 12.33 -15.08
CA TRP A 284 -15.27 11.77 -13.73
C TRP A 284 -15.88 12.76 -12.75
N LYS A 285 -16.96 12.35 -12.07
CA LYS A 285 -17.59 13.05 -10.94
C LYS A 285 -17.36 12.25 -9.66
N TYR A 286 -17.35 12.93 -8.53
CA TYR A 286 -17.38 12.29 -7.22
C TYR A 286 -18.16 13.12 -6.22
N LYS A 287 -18.65 12.48 -5.16
CA LYS A 287 -19.37 13.15 -4.07
C LYS A 287 -19.06 12.51 -2.71
N THR A 288 -19.14 13.32 -1.70
CA THR A 288 -19.23 12.93 -0.29
C THR A 288 -20.70 12.91 0.14
N PHE A 289 -20.99 12.24 1.23
CA PHE A 289 -22.34 12.10 1.76
C PHE A 289 -22.45 12.79 3.12
N PRO A 290 -23.15 13.94 3.24
CA PRO A 290 -23.21 14.69 4.50
C PRO A 290 -23.73 13.91 5.71
N LYS A 291 -24.54 12.87 5.48
CA LYS A 291 -25.08 11.99 6.52
C LYS A 291 -24.13 10.89 7.00
N ALA A 292 -23.03 10.67 6.27
CA ALA A 292 -22.04 9.64 6.57
C ALA A 292 -20.67 10.15 6.14
N GLN A 293 -19.92 10.69 7.07
CA GLN A 293 -18.55 11.16 6.83
C GLN A 293 -17.58 10.20 7.48
N VAL A 294 -16.96 9.37 6.65
CA VAL A 294 -15.85 8.52 7.06
C VAL A 294 -14.56 9.25 6.74
N VAL A 295 -13.81 9.55 7.79
CA VAL A 295 -12.50 10.19 7.72
C VAL A 295 -11.49 9.26 8.38
N SER A 296 -10.34 9.08 7.79
CA SER A 296 -9.25 8.31 8.37
C SER A 296 -7.91 8.91 7.98
N TYR A 297 -6.88 8.54 8.73
CA TYR A 297 -5.51 8.92 8.48
C TYR A 297 -4.77 7.78 7.77
N TYR A 298 -3.80 8.15 6.93
CA TYR A 298 -2.67 7.30 6.61
C TYR A 298 -1.52 7.61 7.55
N ASN A 299 -0.70 6.63 7.82
CA ASN A 299 0.26 6.68 8.91
C ASN A 299 1.62 6.21 8.43
N GLN A 300 2.63 7.01 8.70
CA GLN A 300 4.01 6.63 8.48
C GLN A 300 4.53 5.80 9.65
N ALA A 301 5.23 4.75 9.33
CA ALA A 301 5.94 3.92 10.29
C ALA A 301 7.31 3.51 9.74
N ILE A 302 8.28 3.31 10.61
CA ILE A 302 9.62 2.84 10.26
C ILE A 302 9.66 1.34 10.52
N ASN A 303 10.16 0.56 9.57
CA ASN A 303 10.39 -0.86 9.77
C ASN A 303 11.48 -1.07 10.84
N LYS A 304 11.18 -1.82 11.89
CA LYS A 304 12.16 -2.08 12.97
C LYS A 304 13.35 -2.95 12.56
N ASP A 305 13.21 -3.63 11.42
CA ASP A 305 14.19 -4.59 10.89
C ASP A 305 14.87 -4.05 9.61
N ALA A 306 14.73 -2.73 9.32
CA ALA A 306 15.34 -2.06 8.18
C ALA A 306 16.84 -1.82 8.40
#